data_d7b3ba4417668bb922c5ed4fa901152e
#
_entry.id   d7b3ba4417668bb922c5ed4fa901152e
#
_cell.length_a   1.000
_cell.length_b   1.000
_cell.length_c   1.000
_cell.angle_alpha   90.00
_cell.angle_beta   90.00
_cell.angle_gamma   90.00
#
_symmetry.space_group_name_H-M   'P 1'
#
loop_
_entity.id
_entity.type
_entity.pdbx_description
1 polymer ?
#
loop_
_entity_poly.entity_id
_entity_poly.type
_entity_poly.pdbx_seq_one_letter_code
_entity_poly.pdbx_strand_id
1 'polypeptide(L)'
;MIPLAAWEEVIDASGVAPRIEAMLPIGVRRRQLSVRTLLAGLCLAQADHRPAHLTRAHRALTALPEQDQARLGVVTAWKDGPHLLTYRQTERTFGLIADALAKDEPDGLPSAALAGICDDLLEASIPAEFKDASRSLAVDWTDLETFSRPPPAKGGECADPEASWGHRKNNLPGPKDELFFGHYASAGIMMPDEGGRPLPELARRATLSSCRHDPARALVPVLTAMPAAGIPLGDILADSGYAHRDADAWALPLRAAGAALVQDLHPHDRGPKGTHHGAVIANGSLYCPNTPRSLLELGPLSRDAAPEAVTAHDARAAELARYKLGRITADDPDGYHRIQCPAAMGKIRCPLRPASMTLDRGRPEILQPPQHPQECCTQQTITVPPEITAKTAQKHNYPSKAHRRSYARRTGAERGFATAKDPASNNITRGWCRLMSLTPLMLSITCLLVVRNQRILAAWYTRQAENQRRAAAGLSPKTRKRRRKTLASLATRPP
;
A
#
# COMPACT_ATOMS: atom_id res chain seq x y z
N MET A 1 -13.67 -20.57 13.30
CA MET A 1 -14.04 -20.46 11.88
C MET A 1 -14.93 -19.22 11.74
N ILE A 2 -14.75 -18.40 10.71
CA ILE A 2 -15.63 -17.24 10.47
C ILE A 2 -16.93 -17.81 9.84
N PRO A 3 -18.11 -17.47 10.39
CA PRO A 3 -19.37 -18.05 9.94
C PRO A 3 -19.74 -17.56 8.53
N LEU A 4 -20.53 -18.34 7.79
CA LEU A 4 -21.03 -18.00 6.45
C LEU A 4 -21.74 -16.63 6.44
N ALA A 5 -22.56 -16.35 7.45
CA ALA A 5 -23.27 -15.08 7.57
C ALA A 5 -22.37 -13.84 7.48
N ALA A 6 -21.13 -13.91 8.00
CA ALA A 6 -20.19 -12.80 7.90
C ALA A 6 -19.74 -12.51 6.47
N TRP A 7 -19.63 -13.54 5.62
CA TRP A 7 -19.33 -13.36 4.20
C TRP A 7 -20.51 -12.77 3.46
N GLU A 8 -21.71 -13.26 3.76
CA GLU A 8 -22.95 -12.76 3.19
C GLU A 8 -23.17 -11.29 3.52
N GLU A 9 -22.96 -10.91 4.78
CA GLU A 9 -23.06 -9.52 5.23
C GLU A 9 -22.12 -8.57 4.47
N VAL A 10 -20.84 -8.95 4.28
CA VAL A 10 -19.89 -8.15 3.50
C VAL A 10 -20.33 -8.04 2.04
N ILE A 11 -20.75 -9.12 1.42
CA ILE A 11 -21.16 -9.13 0.02
C ILE A 11 -22.44 -8.30 -0.17
N ASP A 12 -23.41 -8.43 0.72
CA ASP A 12 -24.66 -7.68 0.67
C ASP A 12 -24.40 -6.17 0.92
N ALA A 13 -23.61 -5.84 1.92
CA ALA A 13 -23.25 -4.44 2.23
C ALA A 13 -22.46 -3.77 1.10
N SER A 14 -21.72 -4.53 0.30
CA SER A 14 -20.96 -3.98 -0.84
C SER A 14 -21.84 -3.63 -2.04
N GLY A 15 -23.04 -4.19 -2.16
CA GLY A 15 -23.92 -4.01 -3.30
C GLY A 15 -23.37 -4.56 -4.63
N VAL A 16 -22.28 -5.33 -4.62
CA VAL A 16 -21.60 -5.77 -5.85
C VAL A 16 -22.36 -6.89 -6.56
N ALA A 17 -23.05 -7.78 -5.81
CA ALA A 17 -23.73 -8.93 -6.40
C ALA A 17 -24.82 -8.50 -7.39
N PRO A 18 -25.80 -7.63 -7.07
CA PRO A 18 -26.78 -7.16 -8.03
C PRO A 18 -26.19 -6.38 -9.19
N ARG A 19 -25.10 -5.61 -8.96
CA ARG A 19 -24.40 -4.88 -10.04
C ARG A 19 -23.79 -5.83 -11.06
N ILE A 20 -23.10 -6.88 -10.60
CA ILE A 20 -22.55 -7.90 -11.51
C ILE A 20 -23.68 -8.65 -12.20
N GLU A 21 -24.76 -9.04 -11.48
CA GLU A 21 -25.92 -9.73 -12.09
C GLU A 21 -26.51 -8.92 -13.25
N ALA A 22 -26.59 -7.59 -13.13
CA ALA A 22 -27.10 -6.70 -14.17
C ALA A 22 -26.19 -6.64 -15.43
N MET A 23 -24.90 -6.97 -15.28
CA MET A 23 -23.95 -7.02 -16.39
C MET A 23 -23.98 -8.36 -17.14
N LEU A 24 -24.53 -9.41 -16.53
CA LEU A 24 -24.51 -10.74 -17.11
C LEU A 24 -25.57 -10.92 -18.19
N PRO A 25 -25.27 -11.68 -19.25
CA PRO A 25 -26.24 -11.92 -20.32
C PRO A 25 -27.47 -12.67 -19.79
N ILE A 26 -28.64 -12.24 -20.26
CA ILE A 26 -29.93 -12.94 -20.00
C ILE A 26 -29.94 -14.18 -20.83
N GLY A 27 -29.85 -15.35 -20.18
CA GLY A 27 -29.92 -16.65 -20.86
C GLY A 27 -31.37 -17.18 -20.95
N VAL A 28 -31.60 -18.09 -21.86
CA VAL A 28 -32.89 -18.81 -22.03
C VAL A 28 -33.28 -19.56 -20.75
N ARG A 29 -32.29 -20.06 -20.01
CA ARG A 29 -32.52 -20.75 -18.73
C ARG A 29 -31.93 -19.91 -17.60
N ARG A 30 -32.69 -19.81 -16.51
CA ARG A 30 -32.21 -19.12 -15.28
C ARG A 30 -30.95 -19.82 -14.78
N ARG A 31 -29.92 -19.02 -14.41
CA ARG A 31 -28.72 -19.56 -13.74
C ARG A 31 -29.10 -20.10 -12.35
N GLN A 32 -28.58 -21.26 -12.01
CA GLN A 32 -28.80 -21.86 -10.69
C GLN A 32 -27.94 -21.11 -9.64
N LEU A 33 -26.68 -20.86 -9.95
CA LEU A 33 -25.76 -20.20 -9.06
C LEU A 33 -25.83 -18.67 -9.22
N SER A 34 -26.16 -17.95 -8.15
CA SER A 34 -26.13 -16.49 -8.13
C SER A 34 -24.70 -15.98 -7.94
N VAL A 35 -24.46 -14.74 -8.38
CA VAL A 35 -23.18 -14.04 -8.12
C VAL A 35 -22.87 -13.96 -6.62
N ARG A 36 -23.88 -13.64 -5.80
CA ARG A 36 -23.77 -13.59 -4.34
C ARG A 36 -23.25 -14.91 -3.76
N THR A 37 -23.85 -16.02 -4.15
CA THR A 37 -23.47 -17.36 -3.68
C THR A 37 -22.05 -17.74 -4.16
N LEU A 38 -21.69 -17.40 -5.41
CA LEU A 38 -20.34 -17.67 -5.91
C LEU A 38 -19.26 -16.88 -5.14
N LEU A 39 -19.50 -15.59 -4.89
CA LEU A 39 -18.56 -14.76 -4.09
C LEU A 39 -18.42 -15.31 -2.66
N ALA A 40 -19.53 -15.75 -2.03
CA ALA A 40 -19.47 -16.41 -0.73
C ALA A 40 -18.64 -17.72 -0.80
N GLY A 41 -18.80 -18.50 -1.86
CA GLY A 41 -18.00 -19.71 -2.11
C GLY A 41 -16.50 -19.44 -2.27
N LEU A 42 -16.14 -18.34 -2.95
CA LEU A 42 -14.74 -17.92 -3.06
C LEU A 42 -14.17 -17.51 -1.69
N CYS A 43 -14.92 -16.73 -0.90
CA CYS A 43 -14.51 -16.36 0.46
C CYS A 43 -14.36 -17.59 1.38
N LEU A 44 -15.31 -18.53 1.34
CA LEU A 44 -15.25 -19.78 2.09
C LEU A 44 -14.01 -20.60 1.73
N ALA A 45 -13.71 -20.74 0.44
CA ALA A 45 -12.53 -21.48 -0.03
C ALA A 45 -11.22 -20.84 0.47
N GLN A 46 -11.14 -19.50 0.46
CA GLN A 46 -9.99 -18.76 1.00
C GLN A 46 -9.92 -18.88 2.54
N ALA A 47 -11.06 -18.90 3.22
CA ALA A 47 -11.12 -19.06 4.67
C ALA A 47 -10.71 -20.46 5.16
N ASP A 48 -10.87 -21.49 4.33
CA ASP A 48 -10.52 -22.87 4.66
C ASP A 48 -9.02 -23.21 4.49
N HIS A 49 -8.17 -22.19 4.28
CA HIS A 49 -6.71 -22.36 4.08
C HIS A 49 -6.37 -23.35 2.94
N ARG A 50 -7.17 -23.35 1.88
CA ARG A 50 -7.01 -24.24 0.72
C ARG A 50 -6.53 -23.45 -0.49
N PRO A 51 -5.91 -24.14 -1.47
CA PRO A 51 -5.56 -23.50 -2.74
C PRO A 51 -6.73 -22.77 -3.38
N ALA A 52 -6.47 -21.60 -3.97
CA ALA A 52 -7.47 -20.79 -4.68
C ALA A 52 -7.84 -21.43 -6.03
N HIS A 53 -8.78 -22.35 -6.00
CA HIS A 53 -9.32 -23.03 -7.17
C HIS A 53 -10.85 -22.97 -7.16
N LEU A 54 -11.47 -22.88 -8.31
CA LEU A 54 -12.94 -22.95 -8.44
C LEU A 54 -13.49 -24.26 -7.88
N THR A 55 -12.76 -25.37 -8.02
CA THR A 55 -13.15 -26.67 -7.41
C THR A 55 -13.24 -26.57 -5.88
N ARG A 56 -12.47 -25.70 -5.25
CA ARG A 56 -12.54 -25.48 -3.79
C ARG A 56 -13.74 -24.63 -3.41
N ALA A 57 -14.04 -23.58 -4.19
CA ALA A 57 -15.26 -22.79 -4.00
C ALA A 57 -16.50 -23.67 -4.16
N HIS A 58 -16.55 -24.49 -5.21
CA HIS A 58 -17.63 -25.47 -5.42
C HIS A 58 -17.76 -26.43 -4.23
N ARG A 59 -16.67 -27.06 -3.78
CA ARG A 59 -16.70 -27.99 -2.63
C ARG A 59 -17.08 -27.28 -1.33
N ALA A 60 -16.64 -26.05 -1.10
CA ALA A 60 -17.04 -25.30 0.07
C ALA A 60 -18.55 -25.05 0.11
N LEU A 61 -19.15 -24.71 -1.04
CA LEU A 61 -20.59 -24.52 -1.17
C LEU A 61 -21.37 -25.83 -0.97
N THR A 62 -20.93 -26.92 -1.61
CA THR A 62 -21.63 -28.23 -1.53
C THR A 62 -21.41 -28.95 -0.19
N ALA A 63 -20.49 -28.51 0.63
CA ALA A 63 -20.26 -29.01 1.99
C ALA A 63 -21.00 -28.21 3.08
N LEU A 64 -21.76 -27.19 2.72
CA LEU A 64 -22.58 -26.44 3.67
C LEU A 64 -23.70 -27.32 4.24
N PRO A 65 -24.28 -26.97 5.40
CA PRO A 65 -25.51 -27.60 5.90
C PRO A 65 -26.64 -27.52 4.87
N GLU A 66 -27.50 -28.52 4.80
CA GLU A 66 -28.60 -28.60 3.83
C GLU A 66 -29.49 -27.37 3.79
N GLN A 67 -29.79 -26.80 4.95
CA GLN A 67 -30.56 -25.57 5.08
C GLN A 67 -29.86 -24.37 4.35
N ASP A 68 -28.54 -24.23 4.48
CA ASP A 68 -27.79 -23.19 3.80
C ASP A 68 -27.63 -23.48 2.30
N GLN A 69 -27.47 -24.76 1.92
CA GLN A 69 -27.45 -25.15 0.51
C GLN A 69 -28.76 -24.78 -0.20
N ALA A 70 -29.90 -25.07 0.42
CA ALA A 70 -31.22 -24.73 -0.12
C ALA A 70 -31.39 -23.19 -0.21
N ARG A 71 -31.06 -22.48 0.84
CA ARG A 71 -31.18 -21.00 0.91
C ARG A 71 -30.30 -20.29 -0.13
N LEU A 72 -29.12 -20.81 -0.38
CA LEU A 72 -28.14 -20.23 -1.33
C LEU A 72 -28.35 -20.73 -2.78
N GLY A 73 -29.31 -21.58 -3.03
CA GLY A 73 -29.55 -22.16 -4.36
C GLY A 73 -28.49 -23.17 -4.81
N VAL A 74 -27.68 -23.68 -3.87
CA VAL A 74 -26.74 -24.78 -4.12
C VAL A 74 -27.49 -26.09 -4.39
N VAL A 75 -28.59 -26.26 -3.71
CA VAL A 75 -29.59 -27.31 -4.02
C VAL A 75 -30.86 -26.63 -4.49
N THR A 76 -31.39 -27.05 -5.63
CA THR A 76 -32.64 -26.55 -6.20
C THR A 76 -33.65 -27.70 -6.35
N ALA A 77 -34.91 -27.43 -6.05
CA ALA A 77 -35.98 -28.38 -6.26
C ALA A 77 -36.38 -28.40 -7.75
N TRP A 78 -36.35 -29.57 -8.34
CA TRP A 78 -36.85 -29.82 -9.70
C TRP A 78 -37.94 -30.92 -9.69
N LYS A 79 -38.63 -31.06 -10.81
CA LYS A 79 -39.67 -32.11 -10.93
C LYS A 79 -39.17 -33.53 -10.64
N ASP A 80 -37.89 -33.77 -10.95
CA ASP A 80 -37.22 -35.06 -10.81
C ASP A 80 -36.46 -35.22 -9.48
N GLY A 81 -36.63 -34.27 -8.54
CA GLY A 81 -35.99 -34.28 -7.25
C GLY A 81 -34.99 -33.12 -7.03
N PRO A 82 -34.29 -33.11 -5.91
CA PRO A 82 -33.30 -32.04 -5.62
C PRO A 82 -32.06 -32.19 -6.50
N HIS A 83 -31.69 -31.10 -7.16
CA HIS A 83 -30.48 -31.00 -7.97
C HIS A 83 -29.39 -30.23 -7.23
N LEU A 84 -28.28 -30.89 -6.94
CA LEU A 84 -27.09 -30.27 -6.38
C LEU A 84 -26.31 -29.50 -7.46
N LEU A 85 -25.79 -28.34 -7.12
CA LEU A 85 -24.91 -27.54 -7.96
C LEU A 85 -23.75 -28.40 -8.48
N THR A 86 -23.53 -28.39 -9.79
CA THR A 86 -22.39 -29.06 -10.41
C THR A 86 -21.18 -28.14 -10.52
N TYR A 87 -19.97 -28.71 -10.56
CA TYR A 87 -18.76 -27.95 -10.82
C TYR A 87 -18.81 -27.16 -12.13
N ARG A 88 -19.36 -27.76 -13.20
CA ARG A 88 -19.50 -27.10 -14.50
C ARG A 88 -20.40 -25.86 -14.46
N GLN A 89 -21.44 -25.86 -13.63
CA GLN A 89 -22.26 -24.67 -13.41
C GLN A 89 -21.49 -23.56 -12.66
N THR A 90 -20.66 -23.94 -11.67
CA THR A 90 -19.80 -23.01 -10.95
C THR A 90 -18.78 -22.38 -11.89
N GLU A 91 -18.08 -23.20 -12.68
CA GLU A 91 -17.09 -22.75 -13.67
C GLU A 91 -17.72 -21.83 -14.73
N ARG A 92 -18.86 -22.22 -15.29
CA ARG A 92 -19.57 -21.38 -16.27
C ARG A 92 -20.02 -20.04 -15.68
N THR A 93 -20.57 -20.03 -14.48
CA THR A 93 -21.00 -18.79 -13.84
C THR A 93 -19.81 -17.88 -13.56
N PHE A 94 -18.69 -18.44 -13.08
CA PHE A 94 -17.47 -17.69 -12.87
C PHE A 94 -16.90 -17.11 -14.17
N GLY A 95 -16.89 -17.89 -15.26
CA GLY A 95 -16.48 -17.42 -16.59
C GLY A 95 -17.33 -16.24 -17.07
N LEU A 96 -18.65 -16.34 -16.98
CA LEU A 96 -19.55 -15.24 -17.36
C LEU A 96 -19.30 -13.95 -16.54
N ILE A 97 -19.00 -14.09 -15.25
CA ILE A 97 -18.65 -12.95 -14.40
C ILE A 97 -17.32 -12.36 -14.84
N ALA A 98 -16.31 -13.19 -15.06
CA ALA A 98 -15.00 -12.75 -15.50
C ALA A 98 -15.07 -12.03 -16.85
N ASP A 99 -15.79 -12.60 -17.84
CA ASP A 99 -15.98 -12.00 -19.16
C ASP A 99 -16.71 -10.65 -19.08
N ALA A 100 -17.74 -10.54 -18.23
CA ALA A 100 -18.50 -9.31 -18.06
C ALA A 100 -17.66 -8.20 -17.39
N LEU A 101 -16.81 -8.55 -16.43
CA LEU A 101 -15.95 -7.62 -15.72
C LEU A 101 -14.66 -7.27 -16.50
N ALA A 102 -14.21 -8.14 -17.40
CA ALA A 102 -13.09 -7.86 -18.30
C ALA A 102 -13.48 -6.97 -19.50
N LYS A 103 -14.77 -6.72 -19.71
CA LYS A 103 -15.21 -5.86 -20.79
C LYS A 103 -14.57 -4.46 -20.66
N ASP A 104 -14.03 -3.96 -21.76
CA ASP A 104 -13.30 -2.69 -21.84
C ASP A 104 -12.03 -2.67 -20.92
N GLU A 105 -11.46 -3.82 -20.64
CA GLU A 105 -10.22 -3.96 -19.90
C GLU A 105 -9.05 -3.38 -20.71
N PRO A 106 -8.31 -2.40 -20.16
CA PRO A 106 -7.08 -1.93 -20.80
C PRO A 106 -6.03 -3.04 -20.81
N ASP A 107 -5.19 -3.10 -21.80
CA ASP A 107 -4.16 -4.13 -21.96
C ASP A 107 -3.33 -4.31 -20.65
N GLY A 108 -3.58 -5.38 -19.92
CA GLY A 108 -2.87 -5.75 -18.69
C GLY A 108 -3.16 -4.88 -17.46
N LEU A 109 -4.28 -4.13 -17.45
CA LEU A 109 -4.79 -3.37 -16.29
C LEU A 109 -6.28 -3.69 -16.10
N PRO A 110 -6.81 -3.63 -14.86
CA PRO A 110 -8.21 -3.93 -14.61
C PRO A 110 -9.15 -2.94 -15.28
N SER A 111 -10.30 -3.42 -15.74
CA SER A 111 -11.39 -2.55 -16.18
C SER A 111 -11.90 -1.68 -15.02
N ALA A 112 -12.52 -0.54 -15.33
CA ALA A 112 -13.14 0.31 -14.33
C ALA A 112 -14.25 -0.43 -13.54
N ALA A 113 -14.98 -1.33 -14.22
CA ALA A 113 -16.00 -2.16 -13.57
C ALA A 113 -15.39 -3.11 -12.54
N LEU A 114 -14.34 -3.84 -12.93
CA LEU A 114 -13.63 -4.75 -12.03
C LEU A 114 -13.01 -3.99 -10.84
N ALA A 115 -12.34 -2.89 -11.08
CA ALA A 115 -11.74 -2.06 -10.04
C ALA A 115 -12.79 -1.59 -9.03
N GLY A 116 -13.91 -1.05 -9.50
CA GLY A 116 -15.01 -0.59 -8.63
C GLY A 116 -15.65 -1.73 -7.83
N ILE A 117 -15.85 -2.91 -8.39
CA ILE A 117 -16.34 -4.09 -7.67
C ILE A 117 -15.38 -4.52 -6.57
N CYS A 118 -14.07 -4.54 -6.86
CA CYS A 118 -13.06 -4.93 -5.89
C CYS A 118 -12.93 -3.90 -4.74
N ASP A 119 -13.00 -2.61 -5.06
CA ASP A 119 -12.96 -1.52 -4.07
C ASP A 119 -14.18 -1.57 -3.13
N ASP A 120 -15.38 -1.79 -3.67
CA ASP A 120 -16.60 -1.86 -2.87
C ASP A 120 -16.62 -3.09 -1.94
N LEU A 121 -16.12 -4.25 -2.42
CA LEU A 121 -15.96 -5.44 -1.57
C LEU A 121 -14.97 -5.21 -0.42
N LEU A 122 -13.84 -4.56 -0.69
CA LEU A 122 -12.85 -4.24 0.33
C LEU A 122 -13.42 -3.23 1.33
N GLU A 123 -14.04 -2.16 0.85
CA GLU A 123 -14.64 -1.12 1.70
C GLU A 123 -15.77 -1.67 2.59
N ALA A 124 -16.59 -2.58 2.06
CA ALA A 124 -17.64 -3.26 2.83
C ALA A 124 -17.07 -4.20 3.92
N SER A 125 -15.86 -4.71 3.74
CA SER A 125 -15.18 -5.55 4.74
C SER A 125 -14.63 -4.77 5.94
N ILE A 126 -14.70 -3.43 5.90
CA ILE A 126 -14.22 -2.54 6.95
C ILE A 126 -15.43 -2.07 7.79
N PRO A 127 -15.49 -2.37 9.10
CA PRO A 127 -16.54 -1.88 9.97
C PRO A 127 -16.62 -0.35 10.01
N ALA A 128 -17.83 0.19 10.16
CA ALA A 128 -18.09 1.63 10.17
C ALA A 128 -17.20 2.40 11.16
N GLU A 129 -16.93 1.82 12.33
CA GLU A 129 -16.06 2.42 13.37
C GLU A 129 -14.61 2.65 12.94
N PHE A 130 -14.14 1.96 11.87
CA PHE A 130 -12.79 2.11 11.33
C PHE A 130 -12.73 2.89 10.01
N LYS A 131 -13.85 3.09 9.30
CA LYS A 131 -13.86 3.75 7.98
C LYS A 131 -13.23 5.14 8.03
N ASP A 132 -13.54 5.92 9.06
CA ASP A 132 -13.03 7.28 9.26
C ASP A 132 -11.94 7.37 10.34
N ALA A 133 -11.50 6.23 10.87
CA ALA A 133 -10.53 6.20 11.96
C ALA A 133 -9.12 6.60 11.52
N SER A 134 -8.81 6.53 10.24
CA SER A 134 -7.56 6.96 9.63
C SER A 134 -7.71 7.24 8.14
N ARG A 135 -6.89 8.18 7.66
CA ARG A 135 -6.73 8.54 6.26
C ARG A 135 -5.41 8.02 5.67
N SER A 136 -4.54 7.44 6.51
CA SER A 136 -3.20 6.98 6.13
C SER A 136 -3.20 5.56 5.61
N LEU A 137 -2.47 5.33 4.51
CA LEU A 137 -2.28 4.02 3.90
C LEU A 137 -0.80 3.69 3.77
N ALA A 138 -0.43 2.47 4.15
CA ALA A 138 0.84 1.89 3.75
C ALA A 138 0.64 1.11 2.45
N VAL A 139 1.41 1.43 1.44
CA VAL A 139 1.32 0.82 0.12
C VAL A 139 2.54 -0.02 -0.18
N ASP A 140 2.31 -1.14 -0.86
CA ASP A 140 3.35 -2.03 -1.33
C ASP A 140 2.83 -2.84 -2.51
N TRP A 141 3.73 -3.48 -3.26
CA TRP A 141 3.39 -4.49 -4.26
C TRP A 141 4.15 -5.78 -4.02
N THR A 142 3.64 -6.85 -4.59
CA THR A 142 4.27 -8.15 -4.55
C THR A 142 4.14 -8.85 -5.88
N ASP A 143 5.08 -9.73 -6.19
CA ASP A 143 5.01 -10.65 -7.31
C ASP A 143 3.87 -11.66 -7.13
N LEU A 144 3.15 -11.93 -8.19
CA LEU A 144 2.15 -12.97 -8.33
C LEU A 144 2.50 -13.82 -9.56
N GLU A 145 3.26 -14.89 -9.34
CA GLU A 145 3.67 -15.79 -10.41
C GLU A 145 2.46 -16.58 -10.92
N THR A 146 2.18 -16.48 -12.23
CA THR A 146 1.06 -17.19 -12.83
C THR A 146 1.28 -18.71 -12.86
N PHE A 147 0.19 -19.48 -12.85
CA PHE A 147 0.24 -20.92 -13.04
C PHE A 147 0.60 -21.32 -14.49
N SER A 148 0.34 -20.44 -15.45
CA SER A 148 0.73 -20.62 -16.85
C SER A 148 2.22 -20.77 -17.01
N ARG A 149 2.64 -21.53 -18.03
CA ARG A 149 4.00 -21.49 -18.52
C ARG A 149 4.18 -20.23 -19.39
N PRO A 150 5.36 -19.59 -19.37
CA PRO A 150 5.62 -18.51 -20.28
C PRO A 150 5.54 -19.00 -21.73
N PRO A 151 5.24 -18.12 -22.71
CA PRO A 151 5.20 -18.48 -24.12
C PRO A 151 6.58 -18.98 -24.59
N PRO A 152 6.64 -19.92 -25.53
CA PRO A 152 7.91 -20.38 -26.08
C PRO A 152 8.65 -19.23 -26.80
N ALA A 153 9.98 -19.28 -26.83
CA ALA A 153 10.86 -18.24 -27.35
C ALA A 153 10.57 -17.79 -28.82
N LYS A 154 9.84 -18.57 -29.60
CA LYS A 154 9.48 -18.30 -31.01
C LYS A 154 8.10 -17.66 -31.18
N GLY A 155 7.50 -17.11 -30.11
CA GLY A 155 6.17 -16.52 -30.17
C GLY A 155 5.08 -17.59 -30.26
N GLY A 156 4.50 -17.94 -29.14
CA GLY A 156 3.36 -18.84 -29.01
C GLY A 156 2.37 -18.28 -28.00
N GLU A 157 1.16 -18.79 -28.03
CA GLU A 157 0.16 -18.45 -27.03
C GLU A 157 0.48 -19.11 -25.69
N CYS A 158 0.18 -18.44 -24.60
CA CYS A 158 0.21 -18.98 -23.25
C CYS A 158 -1.20 -18.97 -22.65
N ALA A 159 -1.42 -19.81 -21.65
CA ALA A 159 -2.74 -19.93 -21.01
C ALA A 159 -3.14 -18.68 -20.18
N ASP A 160 -2.20 -17.77 -19.93
CA ASP A 160 -2.41 -16.47 -19.30
C ASP A 160 -1.83 -15.39 -20.21
N PRO A 161 -2.61 -14.88 -21.17
CA PRO A 161 -2.13 -13.94 -22.19
C PRO A 161 -1.75 -12.56 -21.64
N GLU A 162 -2.27 -12.21 -20.45
CA GLU A 162 -2.01 -10.94 -19.79
C GLU A 162 -0.78 -10.99 -18.88
N ALA A 163 -0.28 -12.19 -18.55
CA ALA A 163 0.95 -12.34 -17.79
C ALA A 163 2.17 -11.90 -18.62
N SER A 164 3.15 -11.33 -17.95
CA SER A 164 4.42 -10.96 -18.56
C SER A 164 5.60 -11.16 -17.62
N TRP A 165 6.81 -11.01 -18.14
CA TRP A 165 8.02 -11.11 -17.34
C TRP A 165 8.16 -9.91 -16.42
N GLY A 166 8.35 -10.18 -15.12
CA GLY A 166 8.60 -9.21 -14.08
C GLY A 166 9.90 -9.53 -13.33
N HIS A 167 10.32 -8.56 -12.53
CA HIS A 167 11.49 -8.67 -11.67
C HIS A 167 11.05 -8.70 -10.20
N ARG A 168 11.65 -9.61 -9.43
CA ARG A 168 11.58 -9.60 -7.97
C ARG A 168 12.98 -9.49 -7.37
N LYS A 169 13.09 -8.72 -6.30
CA LYS A 169 14.35 -8.67 -5.53
C LYS A 169 14.40 -9.83 -4.57
N ASN A 170 15.47 -10.60 -4.67
CA ASN A 170 15.74 -11.70 -3.74
C ASN A 170 16.59 -11.17 -2.57
N ASN A 171 16.07 -11.27 -1.35
CA ASN A 171 16.81 -10.92 -0.13
C ASN A 171 17.65 -12.07 0.44
N LEU A 172 17.65 -13.23 -0.24
CA LEU A 172 18.45 -14.39 0.11
C LEU A 172 19.85 -14.30 -0.51
N PRO A 173 20.86 -15.07 -0.01
CA PRO A 173 22.13 -15.20 -0.66
C PRO A 173 21.95 -15.78 -2.09
N GLY A 174 22.41 -15.07 -3.11
CA GLY A 174 22.25 -15.44 -4.51
C GLY A 174 22.07 -14.23 -5.43
N PRO A 175 21.61 -14.42 -6.68
CA PRO A 175 21.29 -13.33 -7.58
C PRO A 175 20.26 -12.39 -6.94
N LYS A 176 20.56 -11.09 -6.93
CA LYS A 176 19.68 -10.07 -6.29
C LYS A 176 18.40 -9.84 -7.05
N ASP A 177 18.41 -10.05 -8.36
CA ASP A 177 17.25 -9.90 -9.24
C ASP A 177 16.89 -11.25 -9.83
N GLU A 178 15.65 -11.65 -9.68
CA GLU A 178 15.09 -12.88 -10.21
C GLU A 178 13.91 -12.53 -11.12
N LEU A 179 13.87 -13.18 -12.30
CA LEU A 179 12.75 -13.06 -13.22
C LEU A 179 11.62 -14.00 -12.81
N PHE A 180 10.40 -13.55 -12.92
CA PHE A 180 9.21 -14.37 -12.81
C PHE A 180 8.21 -14.01 -13.92
N PHE A 181 7.34 -14.96 -14.27
CA PHE A 181 6.29 -14.73 -15.26
C PHE A 181 4.93 -14.62 -14.57
N GLY A 182 4.24 -13.48 -14.72
CA GLY A 182 2.98 -13.25 -14.02
C GLY A 182 2.56 -11.79 -13.94
N HIS A 183 2.11 -11.39 -12.76
CA HIS A 183 1.49 -10.10 -12.46
C HIS A 183 2.10 -9.47 -11.22
N TYR A 184 1.88 -8.16 -11.03
CA TYR A 184 2.09 -7.46 -9.76
C TYR A 184 0.77 -7.24 -9.06
N ALA A 185 0.68 -7.64 -7.80
CA ALA A 185 -0.43 -7.33 -6.91
C ALA A 185 -0.04 -6.19 -5.98
N SER A 186 -0.76 -5.09 -6.04
CA SER A 186 -0.54 -3.90 -5.20
C SER A 186 -1.69 -3.74 -4.20
N ALA A 187 -1.39 -3.30 -2.98
CA ALA A 187 -2.41 -3.05 -1.96
C ALA A 187 -2.10 -1.83 -1.10
N GLY A 188 -3.16 -1.13 -0.68
CA GLY A 188 -3.15 -0.10 0.33
C GLY A 188 -3.75 -0.62 1.64
N ILE A 189 -2.93 -0.67 2.69
CA ILE A 189 -3.29 -1.14 4.03
C ILE A 189 -3.50 0.06 4.95
N MET A 190 -4.63 0.10 5.62
CA MET A 190 -4.95 1.16 6.60
C MET A 190 -3.92 1.17 7.73
N MET A 191 -3.40 2.35 8.02
CA MET A 191 -2.44 2.59 9.10
C MET A 191 -2.96 3.70 10.01
N PRO A 192 -2.68 3.67 11.31
CA PRO A 192 -3.00 4.81 12.16
C PRO A 192 -2.43 6.11 11.60
N ASP A 193 -3.18 7.20 11.65
CA ASP A 193 -2.61 8.52 11.38
C ASP A 193 -1.49 8.83 12.38
N GLU A 194 -0.63 9.75 12.07
CA GLU A 194 0.48 10.12 12.94
C GLU A 194 -0.06 10.69 14.28
N GLY A 195 0.30 10.04 15.38
CA GLY A 195 -0.27 10.34 16.70
C GLY A 195 -1.69 9.81 16.92
N GLY A 196 -2.28 9.14 15.92
CA GLY A 196 -3.62 8.54 16.02
C GLY A 196 -3.68 7.29 16.90
N ARG A 197 -4.91 6.90 17.24
CA ARG A 197 -5.15 5.66 17.99
C ARG A 197 -4.76 4.42 17.19
N PRO A 198 -4.31 3.35 17.83
CA PRO A 198 -4.12 2.06 17.17
C PRO A 198 -5.40 1.58 16.49
N LEU A 199 -5.26 0.98 15.32
CA LEU A 199 -6.37 0.39 14.56
C LEU A 199 -5.94 -0.94 13.92
N PRO A 200 -6.88 -1.80 13.51
CA PRO A 200 -6.57 -3.00 12.75
C PRO A 200 -6.03 -2.64 11.35
N GLU A 201 -4.98 -3.35 10.91
CA GLU A 201 -4.31 -3.12 9.62
C GLU A 201 -5.10 -3.78 8.48
N LEU A 202 -6.20 -3.15 8.07
CA LEU A 202 -7.10 -3.68 7.06
C LEU A 202 -6.67 -3.27 5.64
N ALA A 203 -6.79 -4.18 4.68
CA ALA A 203 -6.67 -3.85 3.27
C ALA A 203 -7.89 -3.02 2.85
N ARG A 204 -7.65 -1.83 2.29
CA ARG A 204 -8.71 -0.92 1.86
C ARG A 204 -8.77 -0.77 0.36
N ARG A 205 -7.62 -0.89 -0.32
CA ARG A 205 -7.51 -0.83 -1.77
C ARG A 205 -6.56 -1.90 -2.26
N ALA A 206 -6.84 -2.40 -3.45
CA ALA A 206 -5.96 -3.34 -4.12
C ALA A 206 -6.11 -3.22 -5.63
N THR A 207 -5.05 -3.54 -6.35
CA THR A 207 -5.09 -3.68 -7.81
C THR A 207 -4.12 -4.76 -8.26
N LEU A 208 -4.38 -5.29 -9.44
CA LEU A 208 -3.51 -6.22 -10.14
C LEU A 208 -3.09 -5.59 -11.47
N SER A 209 -1.85 -5.79 -11.87
CA SER A 209 -1.39 -5.37 -13.19
C SER A 209 -0.49 -6.44 -13.82
N SER A 210 -0.52 -6.55 -15.13
CA SER A 210 0.53 -7.28 -15.86
C SER A 210 1.91 -6.74 -15.50
N CYS A 211 2.94 -7.60 -15.45
CA CYS A 211 4.31 -7.16 -15.19
C CYS A 211 4.91 -6.24 -16.26
N ARG A 212 4.21 -6.04 -17.40
CA ARG A 212 4.58 -5.00 -18.39
C ARG A 212 4.27 -3.58 -17.93
N HIS A 213 3.41 -3.43 -16.91
CA HIS A 213 3.10 -2.15 -16.29
C HIS A 213 3.89 -1.93 -15.01
N ASP A 214 4.22 -0.68 -14.74
CA ASP A 214 4.78 -0.26 -13.48
C ASP A 214 3.72 -0.38 -12.36
N PRO A 215 3.95 -1.16 -11.29
CA PRO A 215 2.97 -1.38 -10.23
C PRO A 215 2.62 -0.10 -9.46
N ALA A 216 3.53 0.87 -9.37
CA ALA A 216 3.23 2.16 -8.74
C ALA A 216 2.25 2.96 -9.60
N ARG A 217 2.50 3.04 -10.92
CA ARG A 217 1.58 3.71 -11.86
C ARG A 217 0.20 3.04 -11.88
N ALA A 218 0.14 1.72 -11.82
CA ALA A 218 -1.13 0.99 -11.76
C ALA A 218 -1.93 1.27 -10.47
N LEU A 219 -1.27 1.57 -9.36
CA LEU A 219 -1.93 1.87 -8.08
C LEU A 219 -2.43 3.31 -7.97
N VAL A 220 -1.80 4.27 -8.66
CA VAL A 220 -2.15 5.71 -8.56
C VAL A 220 -3.63 5.98 -8.86
N PRO A 221 -4.24 5.49 -9.95
CA PRO A 221 -5.65 5.73 -10.23
C PRO A 221 -6.58 5.23 -9.11
N VAL A 222 -6.26 4.09 -8.51
CA VAL A 222 -7.04 3.49 -7.41
C VAL A 222 -6.99 4.37 -6.16
N LEU A 223 -5.83 4.94 -5.84
CA LEU A 223 -5.68 5.83 -4.69
C LEU A 223 -6.31 7.21 -4.95
N THR A 224 -6.10 7.78 -6.14
CA THR A 224 -6.61 9.12 -6.48
C THR A 224 -8.13 9.15 -6.68
N ALA A 225 -8.77 8.01 -6.90
CA ALA A 225 -10.23 7.91 -6.94
C ALA A 225 -10.88 7.95 -5.53
N MET A 226 -10.13 7.69 -4.47
CA MET A 226 -10.67 7.62 -3.11
C MET A 226 -11.37 8.90 -2.64
N PRO A 227 -10.82 10.13 -2.84
CA PRO A 227 -11.51 11.36 -2.42
C PRO A 227 -12.87 11.56 -3.11
N ALA A 228 -12.99 11.21 -4.39
CA ALA A 228 -14.27 11.28 -5.13
C ALA A 228 -15.31 10.29 -4.57
N ALA A 229 -14.87 9.18 -3.99
CA ALA A 229 -15.71 8.22 -3.27
C ALA A 229 -15.97 8.63 -1.78
N GLY A 230 -15.64 9.86 -1.38
CA GLY A 230 -15.82 10.35 -0.02
C GLY A 230 -14.78 9.85 0.99
N ILE A 231 -13.68 9.26 0.52
CA ILE A 231 -12.60 8.71 1.36
C ILE A 231 -11.36 9.59 1.23
N PRO A 232 -11.15 10.55 2.13
CA PRO A 232 -10.02 11.47 2.01
C PRO A 232 -8.68 10.75 2.21
N LEU A 233 -7.67 11.16 1.44
CA LEU A 233 -6.31 10.68 1.60
C LEU A 233 -5.56 11.45 2.71
N GLY A 234 -4.75 10.72 3.48
CA GLY A 234 -3.79 11.26 4.45
C GLY A 234 -2.36 10.91 4.06
N ASP A 235 -1.61 10.27 4.98
CA ASP A 235 -0.25 9.88 4.69
C ASP A 235 -0.21 8.64 3.78
N ILE A 236 0.52 8.72 2.67
CA ILE A 236 0.87 7.56 1.85
C ILE A 236 2.29 7.13 2.21
N LEU A 237 2.37 5.95 2.82
CA LEU A 237 3.61 5.34 3.32
C LEU A 237 4.12 4.34 2.30
N ALA A 238 5.19 4.68 1.58
CA ALA A 238 5.72 3.87 0.48
C ALA A 238 7.23 3.62 0.62
N ASP A 239 7.76 2.60 -0.05
CA ASP A 239 9.19 2.37 -0.07
C ASP A 239 9.93 3.19 -1.14
N SER A 240 11.24 3.00 -1.22
CA SER A 240 12.09 3.68 -2.19
C SER A 240 11.81 3.31 -3.64
N GLY A 241 11.16 2.17 -3.88
CA GLY A 241 10.74 1.75 -5.22
C GLY A 241 9.67 2.68 -5.80
N TYR A 242 8.74 3.15 -4.97
CA TYR A 242 7.76 4.16 -5.35
C TYR A 242 8.41 5.55 -5.50
N ALA A 243 9.28 5.93 -4.56
CA ALA A 243 9.94 7.22 -4.57
C ALA A 243 10.86 7.43 -5.80
N HIS A 244 11.30 6.33 -6.42
CA HIS A 244 12.17 6.39 -7.61
C HIS A 244 11.40 6.74 -8.90
N ARG A 245 10.08 6.69 -8.89
CA ARG A 245 9.25 7.02 -10.06
C ARG A 245 9.28 8.51 -10.37
N ASP A 246 9.03 8.87 -11.63
CA ASP A 246 8.90 10.26 -12.03
C ASP A 246 7.79 10.95 -11.24
N ALA A 247 7.91 12.26 -11.06
CA ALA A 247 7.00 13.02 -10.21
C ALA A 247 5.54 12.94 -10.68
N ASP A 248 5.31 13.03 -11.98
CA ASP A 248 4.01 12.92 -12.64
C ASP A 248 3.41 11.52 -12.59
N ALA A 249 4.27 10.50 -12.47
CA ALA A 249 3.83 9.10 -12.39
C ALA A 249 3.39 8.69 -10.98
N TRP A 250 3.81 9.41 -9.93
CA TRP A 250 3.56 9.02 -8.54
C TRP A 250 3.24 10.21 -7.63
N ALA A 251 4.19 11.12 -7.45
CA ALA A 251 4.11 12.10 -6.38
C ALA A 251 3.08 13.21 -6.61
N LEU A 252 3.03 13.76 -7.83
CA LEU A 252 2.13 14.88 -8.17
C LEU A 252 0.66 14.49 -8.13
N PRO A 253 0.21 13.38 -8.77
CA PRO A 253 -1.20 13.02 -8.72
C PRO A 253 -1.68 12.68 -7.31
N LEU A 254 -0.85 12.06 -6.47
CA LEU A 254 -1.21 11.76 -5.09
C LEU A 254 -1.34 13.04 -4.25
N ARG A 255 -0.44 14.01 -4.41
CA ARG A 255 -0.56 15.31 -3.72
C ARG A 255 -1.76 16.10 -4.20
N ALA A 256 -2.04 16.11 -5.50
CA ALA A 256 -3.25 16.73 -6.05
C ALA A 256 -4.53 16.11 -5.45
N ALA A 257 -4.50 14.82 -5.12
CA ALA A 257 -5.57 14.12 -4.41
C ALA A 257 -5.55 14.33 -2.88
N GLY A 258 -4.68 15.20 -2.35
CA GLY A 258 -4.60 15.56 -0.93
C GLY A 258 -3.69 14.69 -0.08
N ALA A 259 -2.92 13.77 -0.68
CA ALA A 259 -2.01 12.91 0.07
C ALA A 259 -0.74 13.63 0.53
N ALA A 260 -0.26 13.28 1.73
CA ALA A 260 1.08 13.60 2.21
C ALA A 260 2.01 12.39 2.05
N LEU A 261 3.13 12.56 1.35
CA LEU A 261 4.04 11.45 1.09
C LEU A 261 5.03 11.26 2.26
N VAL A 262 5.16 10.02 2.70
CA VAL A 262 6.13 9.57 3.70
C VAL A 262 6.83 8.32 3.15
N GLN A 263 7.98 8.51 2.54
CA GLN A 263 8.64 7.44 1.80
C GLN A 263 10.16 7.48 1.99
N ASP A 264 10.83 6.35 1.86
CA ASP A 264 12.28 6.34 1.80
C ASP A 264 12.73 6.83 0.43
N LEU A 265 13.76 7.70 0.39
CA LEU A 265 14.30 8.17 -0.87
C LEU A 265 15.22 7.11 -1.50
N HIS A 266 15.07 6.89 -2.80
CA HIS A 266 15.98 6.03 -3.52
C HIS A 266 17.43 6.55 -3.42
N PRO A 267 18.47 5.71 -3.33
CA PRO A 267 19.86 6.15 -3.21
C PRO A 267 20.27 7.20 -4.24
N HIS A 268 19.78 7.07 -5.49
CA HIS A 268 20.04 8.06 -6.55
C HIS A 268 19.39 9.41 -6.31
N ASP A 269 18.37 9.52 -5.47
CA ASP A 269 17.64 10.77 -5.19
C ASP A 269 18.08 11.43 -3.88
N ARG A 270 19.05 10.84 -3.17
CA ARG A 270 19.61 11.38 -1.92
C ARG A 270 20.75 12.36 -2.18
N GLY A 271 20.98 13.25 -1.21
CA GLY A 271 22.04 14.26 -1.28
C GLY A 271 21.74 15.42 -2.24
N PRO A 272 22.75 16.23 -2.56
CA PRO A 272 22.61 17.36 -3.47
C PRO A 272 22.25 16.96 -4.89
N LYS A 273 21.24 17.64 -5.50
CA LYS A 273 20.71 17.35 -6.84
C LYS A 273 20.63 18.56 -7.75
N GLY A 274 21.19 19.68 -7.36
CA GLY A 274 21.16 20.90 -8.12
C GLY A 274 20.85 22.10 -7.24
N THR A 275 20.51 23.21 -7.88
CA THR A 275 20.18 24.46 -7.20
C THR A 275 18.94 25.11 -7.81
N HIS A 276 18.26 25.93 -7.00
CA HIS A 276 17.17 26.78 -7.45
C HIS A 276 17.36 28.16 -6.81
N HIS A 277 17.53 29.20 -7.63
CA HIS A 277 17.92 30.55 -7.20
C HIS A 277 19.14 30.54 -6.24
N GLY A 278 20.07 29.60 -6.45
CA GLY A 278 21.25 29.39 -5.63
C GLY A 278 21.04 28.59 -4.34
N ALA A 279 19.81 28.29 -3.95
CA ALA A 279 19.54 27.37 -2.84
C ALA A 279 19.80 25.92 -3.30
N VAL A 280 20.50 25.13 -2.49
CA VAL A 280 20.84 23.73 -2.80
C VAL A 280 19.63 22.85 -2.61
N ILE A 281 19.27 22.09 -3.66
CA ILE A 281 18.24 21.07 -3.61
C ILE A 281 18.86 19.78 -3.07
N ALA A 282 18.40 19.31 -1.92
CA ALA A 282 18.85 18.04 -1.36
C ALA A 282 17.73 17.39 -0.53
N ASN A 283 17.65 16.06 -0.60
CA ASN A 283 16.74 15.25 0.24
C ASN A 283 15.29 15.78 0.30
N GLY A 284 14.78 16.29 -0.84
CA GLY A 284 13.42 16.82 -0.96
C GLY A 284 13.19 18.21 -0.34
N SER A 285 14.26 18.97 -0.08
CA SER A 285 14.19 20.31 0.51
C SER A 285 15.22 21.23 -0.11
N LEU A 286 15.06 22.56 0.10
CA LEU A 286 16.02 23.59 -0.33
C LEU A 286 16.79 24.08 0.89
N TYR A 287 18.11 24.18 0.73
CA TYR A 287 19.06 24.55 1.79
C TYR A 287 19.90 25.73 1.40
N CYS A 288 20.41 26.43 2.42
CA CYS A 288 21.41 27.50 2.24
C CYS A 288 22.60 26.96 1.42
N PRO A 289 23.14 27.73 0.44
CA PRO A 289 24.30 27.32 -0.34
C PRO A 289 25.54 26.98 0.51
N ASN A 290 25.67 27.58 1.69
CA ASN A 290 26.76 27.31 2.63
C ASN A 290 26.46 26.19 3.65
N THR A 291 25.47 25.34 3.37
CA THR A 291 25.21 24.14 4.20
C THR A 291 26.40 23.17 4.07
N PRO A 292 26.98 22.69 5.18
CA PRO A 292 28.06 21.71 5.13
C PRO A 292 27.67 20.48 4.29
N ARG A 293 28.53 20.08 3.35
CA ARG A 293 28.26 18.98 2.44
C ARG A 293 27.96 17.68 3.18
N SER A 294 28.69 17.42 4.27
CA SER A 294 28.45 16.26 5.13
C SER A 294 27.05 16.19 5.73
N LEU A 295 26.37 17.33 5.91
CA LEU A 295 24.98 17.38 6.35
C LEU A 295 24.01 17.16 5.18
N LEU A 296 24.28 17.73 4.00
CA LEU A 296 23.47 17.51 2.80
C LEU A 296 23.47 16.04 2.35
N GLU A 297 24.59 15.34 2.56
CA GLU A 297 24.77 13.92 2.24
C GLU A 297 24.31 12.98 3.36
N LEU A 298 23.68 13.51 4.43
CA LEU A 298 23.15 12.69 5.52
C LEU A 298 22.10 11.71 4.98
N GLY A 299 22.43 10.43 5.00
CA GLY A 299 21.56 9.33 4.57
C GLY A 299 20.66 8.79 5.67
N PRO A 300 19.82 7.80 5.37
CA PRO A 300 19.01 7.13 6.37
C PRO A 300 19.86 6.34 7.35
N LEU A 301 19.35 6.20 8.57
CA LEU A 301 19.99 5.40 9.60
C LEU A 301 19.77 3.91 9.32
N SER A 302 20.80 3.08 9.55
CA SER A 302 20.67 1.63 9.50
C SER A 302 19.61 1.14 10.51
N ARG A 303 18.88 0.09 10.13
CA ARG A 303 17.86 -0.52 11.00
C ARG A 303 18.45 -1.06 12.32
N ASP A 304 19.70 -1.51 12.28
CA ASP A 304 20.41 -2.11 13.41
C ASP A 304 21.44 -1.14 14.04
N ALA A 305 21.26 0.17 13.82
CA ALA A 305 22.17 1.17 14.38
C ALA A 305 22.16 1.15 15.91
N ALA A 306 23.34 1.29 16.51
CA ALA A 306 23.51 1.41 17.94
C ALA A 306 22.86 2.72 18.48
N PRO A 307 22.42 2.77 19.74
CA PRO A 307 21.78 3.95 20.32
C PRO A 307 22.59 5.24 20.19
N GLU A 308 23.92 5.16 20.31
CA GLU A 308 24.84 6.28 20.15
C GLU A 308 24.82 6.82 18.73
N ALA A 309 24.82 5.93 17.73
CA ALA A 309 24.73 6.30 16.31
C ALA A 309 23.36 6.94 16.00
N VAL A 310 22.27 6.45 16.63
CA VAL A 310 20.95 7.07 16.52
C VAL A 310 20.97 8.51 17.06
N THR A 311 21.58 8.72 18.24
CA THR A 311 21.67 10.04 18.88
C THR A 311 22.50 11.01 18.03
N ALA A 312 23.64 10.56 17.53
CA ALA A 312 24.52 11.37 16.68
C ALA A 312 23.83 11.72 15.35
N HIS A 313 23.13 10.76 14.74
CA HIS A 313 22.37 11.01 13.51
C HIS A 313 21.23 12.01 13.74
N ASP A 314 20.50 11.91 14.85
CA ASP A 314 19.42 12.82 15.18
C ASP A 314 19.93 14.26 15.39
N ALA A 315 21.09 14.42 16.03
CA ALA A 315 21.74 15.72 16.21
C ALA A 315 22.13 16.34 14.85
N ARG A 316 22.75 15.57 13.95
CA ARG A 316 23.09 16.02 12.60
C ARG A 316 21.88 16.37 11.76
N ALA A 317 20.80 15.60 11.84
CA ALA A 317 19.54 15.88 11.14
C ALA A 317 18.87 17.16 11.68
N ALA A 318 18.93 17.40 12.98
CA ALA A 318 18.48 18.65 13.61
C ALA A 318 19.32 19.85 13.18
N GLU A 319 20.62 19.68 13.09
CA GLU A 319 21.55 20.72 12.59
C GLU A 319 21.24 21.03 11.11
N LEU A 320 21.11 20.02 10.24
CA LEU A 320 20.72 20.20 8.83
C LEU A 320 19.43 21.00 8.69
N ALA A 321 18.43 20.75 9.54
CA ALA A 321 17.15 21.46 9.51
C ALA A 321 17.28 22.98 9.78
N ARG A 322 18.35 23.42 10.45
CA ARG A 322 18.61 24.84 10.66
C ARG A 322 19.00 25.56 9.38
N TYR A 323 19.68 24.89 8.45
CA TYR A 323 20.09 25.44 7.16
C TYR A 323 18.97 25.40 6.09
N LYS A 324 17.84 24.71 6.37
CA LYS A 324 16.71 24.64 5.45
C LYS A 324 16.04 26.00 5.29
N LEU A 325 15.82 26.43 4.04
CA LEU A 325 14.98 27.57 3.72
C LEU A 325 13.57 27.32 4.26
N GLY A 326 12.98 28.32 4.83
CA GLY A 326 11.68 28.21 5.46
C GLY A 326 10.55 28.62 4.53
N ARG A 327 9.47 27.90 4.56
CA ARG A 327 8.25 28.20 3.82
C ARG A 327 7.51 29.37 4.45
N ILE A 328 7.08 30.32 3.63
CA ILE A 328 6.39 31.55 4.06
C ILE A 328 4.93 31.53 3.65
N THR A 329 4.60 30.95 2.47
CA THR A 329 3.23 30.85 1.98
C THR A 329 2.80 29.40 1.84
N ALA A 330 1.50 29.13 1.87
CA ALA A 330 0.92 27.88 1.34
C ALA A 330 1.16 27.80 -0.18
N ASP A 331 0.89 26.65 -0.78
CA ASP A 331 0.83 26.54 -2.24
C ASP A 331 -0.34 27.38 -2.74
N ASP A 332 -0.11 28.09 -3.84
CA ASP A 332 -1.19 28.71 -4.61
C ASP A 332 -1.91 27.65 -5.48
N PRO A 333 -2.99 28.01 -6.21
CA PRO A 333 -3.72 27.07 -7.07
C PRO A 333 -2.84 26.36 -8.10
N ASP A 334 -1.75 27.00 -8.54
CA ASP A 334 -0.81 26.45 -9.52
C ASP A 334 0.35 25.68 -8.86
N GLY A 335 0.34 25.58 -7.51
CA GLY A 335 1.32 24.82 -6.72
C GLY A 335 2.60 25.60 -6.37
N TYR A 336 2.68 26.91 -6.68
CA TYR A 336 3.83 27.75 -6.33
C TYR A 336 3.76 28.17 -4.87
N HIS A 337 4.92 28.27 -4.24
CA HIS A 337 5.03 28.82 -2.88
C HIS A 337 6.31 29.64 -2.70
N ARG A 338 6.34 30.46 -1.65
CA ARG A 338 7.51 31.27 -1.32
C ARG A 338 8.26 30.69 -0.14
N ILE A 339 9.59 30.76 -0.24
CA ILE A 339 10.51 30.35 0.82
C ILE A 339 11.51 31.49 1.12
N GLN A 340 12.09 31.45 2.31
CA GLN A 340 12.98 32.48 2.80
C GLN A 340 14.29 31.90 3.34
N CYS A 341 15.38 32.71 3.22
CA CYS A 341 16.69 32.38 3.75
C CYS A 341 16.64 32.04 5.25
N PRO A 342 17.30 30.97 5.70
CA PRO A 342 17.29 30.57 7.10
C PRO A 342 17.91 31.62 8.05
N ALA A 343 18.84 32.48 7.60
CA ALA A 343 19.35 33.59 8.39
C ALA A 343 18.29 34.69 8.59
N ALA A 344 17.52 35.01 7.53
CA ALA A 344 16.39 35.94 7.65
C ALA A 344 15.29 35.41 8.60
N MET A 345 15.16 34.10 8.70
CA MET A 345 14.24 33.46 9.64
C MET A 345 14.82 33.25 11.04
N GLY A 346 16.02 33.74 11.30
CA GLY A 346 16.67 33.61 12.59
C GLY A 346 17.12 32.18 12.95
N LYS A 347 17.27 31.26 12.01
CA LYS A 347 17.72 29.89 12.27
C LYS A 347 19.23 29.75 12.34
N ILE A 348 19.96 30.59 11.56
CA ILE A 348 21.42 30.63 11.49
C ILE A 348 21.89 32.07 11.52
N ARG A 349 23.17 32.29 11.78
CA ARG A 349 23.85 33.58 11.71
C ARG A 349 24.61 33.68 10.40
N CYS A 350 24.45 34.80 9.67
CA CYS A 350 25.08 35.01 8.38
C CYS A 350 25.42 36.49 8.16
N PRO A 351 26.68 36.87 7.84
CA PRO A 351 27.06 38.25 7.58
C PRO A 351 26.25 38.91 6.45
N LEU A 352 25.77 38.18 5.48
CA LEU A 352 24.89 38.70 4.42
C LEU A 352 23.51 39.15 4.93
N ARG A 353 23.18 38.84 6.16
CA ARG A 353 21.95 39.25 6.86
C ARG A 353 22.34 39.83 8.23
N PRO A 354 22.78 41.08 8.32
CA PRO A 354 23.36 41.68 9.54
C PRO A 354 22.47 41.50 10.77
N ALA A 355 21.16 41.60 10.63
CA ALA A 355 20.23 41.36 11.73
C ALA A 355 20.34 39.96 12.34
N SER A 356 20.78 38.95 11.57
CA SER A 356 20.99 37.61 12.10
C SER A 356 22.23 37.49 13.00
N MET A 357 23.17 38.41 12.90
CA MET A 357 24.40 38.38 13.68
C MET A 357 24.18 38.79 15.13
N THR A 358 23.05 39.44 15.45
CA THR A 358 22.66 39.79 16.82
C THR A 358 22.03 38.62 17.58
N LEU A 359 21.74 37.50 16.88
CA LEU A 359 21.14 36.32 17.48
C LEU A 359 22.14 35.56 18.37
N ASP A 360 21.59 34.64 19.18
CA ASP A 360 22.37 33.76 20.06
C ASP A 360 23.54 33.07 19.33
N ARG A 361 24.74 33.11 19.92
CA ARG A 361 25.97 32.49 19.40
C ARG A 361 25.90 30.95 19.34
N GLY A 362 24.99 30.32 20.03
CA GLY A 362 24.72 28.87 19.92
C GLY A 362 24.06 28.44 18.61
N ARG A 363 23.71 29.39 17.72
CA ARG A 363 23.22 29.10 16.37
C ARG A 363 24.38 28.89 15.41
N PRO A 364 24.22 27.99 14.39
CA PRO A 364 25.22 27.85 13.35
C PRO A 364 25.54 29.19 12.69
N GLU A 365 26.80 29.47 12.47
CA GLU A 365 27.28 30.71 11.85
C GLU A 365 27.94 30.41 10.50
N ILE A 366 27.60 31.20 9.49
CA ILE A 366 28.27 31.18 8.19
C ILE A 366 29.53 32.06 8.29
N LEU A 367 30.68 31.41 8.46
CA LEU A 367 31.96 32.09 8.60
C LEU A 367 32.47 32.65 7.26
N GLN A 368 32.20 31.96 6.16
CA GLN A 368 32.66 32.33 4.83
C GLN A 368 31.46 32.43 3.88
N PRO A 369 30.74 33.56 3.85
CA PRO A 369 29.65 33.76 2.91
C PRO A 369 30.19 33.83 1.47
N PRO A 370 29.39 33.44 0.45
CA PRO A 370 29.85 33.53 -0.93
C PRO A 370 30.18 34.97 -1.33
N GLN A 371 31.28 35.17 -2.06
CA GLN A 371 31.68 36.47 -2.59
C GLN A 371 30.65 37.08 -3.53
N HIS A 372 29.97 36.21 -4.30
CA HIS A 372 28.84 36.57 -5.19
C HIS A 372 27.57 35.95 -4.62
N PRO A 373 26.85 36.67 -3.74
CA PRO A 373 25.65 36.12 -3.09
C PRO A 373 24.55 35.82 -4.12
N GLN A 374 24.00 34.62 -4.01
CA GLN A 374 22.91 34.15 -4.86
C GLN A 374 21.57 34.81 -4.48
N GLU A 375 20.55 34.71 -5.35
CA GLU A 375 19.25 35.32 -5.12
C GLU A 375 18.60 34.86 -3.79
N CYS A 376 18.73 33.61 -3.41
CA CYS A 376 18.25 33.13 -2.12
C CYS A 376 18.90 33.80 -0.90
N CYS A 377 20.07 34.43 -1.08
CA CYS A 377 20.77 35.20 -0.04
C CYS A 377 20.42 36.69 -0.06
N THR A 378 20.12 37.26 -1.23
CA THR A 378 19.90 38.70 -1.42
C THR A 378 18.44 39.10 -1.39
N GLN A 379 17.55 38.30 -2.01
CA GLN A 379 16.12 38.57 -2.03
C GLN A 379 15.47 38.27 -0.67
N GLN A 380 14.34 38.91 -0.42
CA GLN A 380 13.55 38.65 0.79
C GLN A 380 12.96 37.25 0.77
N THR A 381 12.43 36.85 -0.35
CA THR A 381 11.88 35.52 -0.60
C THR A 381 12.18 35.07 -2.04
N ILE A 382 12.24 33.78 -2.27
CA ILE A 382 12.27 33.20 -3.63
C ILE A 382 11.01 32.34 -3.84
N THR A 383 10.52 32.32 -5.08
CA THR A 383 9.37 31.51 -5.48
C THR A 383 9.86 30.11 -5.87
N VAL A 384 9.17 29.08 -5.43
CA VAL A 384 9.46 27.68 -5.75
C VAL A 384 8.30 27.13 -6.55
N PRO A 385 8.52 26.75 -7.82
CA PRO A 385 7.51 26.08 -8.62
C PRO A 385 7.28 24.62 -8.20
N PRO A 386 6.13 24.03 -8.51
CA PRO A 386 5.75 22.70 -8.05
C PRO A 386 6.71 21.60 -8.51
N GLU A 387 7.41 21.76 -9.62
CA GLU A 387 8.36 20.78 -10.18
C GLU A 387 9.62 20.63 -9.30
N ILE A 388 10.02 21.72 -8.63
CA ILE A 388 11.19 21.71 -7.74
C ILE A 388 10.88 20.85 -6.52
N THR A 389 11.67 19.82 -6.31
CA THR A 389 11.48 18.81 -5.28
C THR A 389 10.20 17.93 -5.43
N ALA A 390 9.43 18.07 -6.51
CA ALA A 390 8.17 17.36 -6.70
C ALA A 390 8.26 15.85 -6.41
N LYS A 391 9.30 15.19 -6.93
CA LYS A 391 9.57 13.76 -6.72
C LYS A 391 9.92 13.42 -5.27
N THR A 392 10.69 14.29 -4.59
CA THR A 392 11.40 13.95 -3.35
C THR A 392 10.90 14.66 -2.10
N ALA A 393 9.99 15.64 -2.25
CA ALA A 393 9.41 16.33 -1.10
C ALA A 393 8.67 15.35 -0.18
N GLN A 394 8.86 15.52 1.13
CA GLN A 394 8.32 14.66 2.17
C GLN A 394 7.45 15.47 3.14
N LYS A 395 6.50 14.81 3.80
CA LYS A 395 5.76 15.40 4.94
C LYS A 395 6.72 15.92 6.02
N HIS A 396 7.76 15.17 6.31
CA HIS A 396 8.79 15.51 7.27
C HIS A 396 10.15 15.71 6.59
N ASN A 397 11.04 16.47 7.21
CA ASN A 397 12.40 16.60 6.72
C ASN A 397 13.09 15.23 6.69
N TYR A 398 13.55 14.81 5.53
CA TYR A 398 14.32 13.57 5.38
C TYR A 398 15.80 13.84 5.66
N PRO A 399 16.50 12.99 6.42
CA PRO A 399 16.10 11.79 7.13
C PRO A 399 15.89 11.99 8.66
N SER A 400 15.08 12.96 9.06
CA SER A 400 14.87 13.33 10.47
C SER A 400 14.25 12.23 11.33
N LYS A 401 14.33 12.39 12.66
CA LYS A 401 13.63 11.52 13.63
C LYS A 401 12.12 11.48 13.41
N ALA A 402 11.50 12.63 13.05
CA ALA A 402 10.07 12.70 12.74
C ALA A 402 9.75 11.85 11.50
N HIS A 403 10.55 11.98 10.43
CA HIS A 403 10.41 11.15 9.23
C HIS A 403 10.52 9.67 9.59
N ARG A 404 11.56 9.24 10.31
CA ARG A 404 11.75 7.82 10.68
C ARG A 404 10.59 7.26 11.49
N ARG A 405 10.04 8.04 12.44
CA ARG A 405 8.85 7.63 13.23
C ARG A 405 7.63 7.46 12.35
N SER A 406 7.38 8.44 11.48
CA SER A 406 6.26 8.39 10.56
C SER A 406 6.40 7.22 9.56
N TYR A 407 7.59 7.05 8.97
CA TYR A 407 7.91 5.99 8.02
C TYR A 407 7.83 4.58 8.62
N ALA A 408 8.13 4.42 9.91
CA ALA A 408 8.04 3.11 10.59
C ALA A 408 6.64 2.48 10.52
N ARG A 409 5.58 3.26 10.29
CA ARG A 409 4.21 2.76 10.07
C ARG A 409 4.10 1.91 8.79
N ARG A 410 4.97 2.12 7.78
CA ARG A 410 4.99 1.36 6.52
C ARG A 410 5.08 -0.16 6.71
N THR A 411 5.68 -0.62 7.82
CA THR A 411 5.77 -2.06 8.11
C THR A 411 4.42 -2.79 8.14
N GLY A 412 3.30 -2.06 8.18
CA GLY A 412 1.95 -2.61 8.03
C GLY A 412 1.70 -3.25 6.66
N ALA A 413 2.18 -2.62 5.58
CA ALA A 413 2.07 -3.20 4.24
C ALA A 413 2.89 -4.48 4.09
N GLU A 414 4.14 -4.49 4.60
CA GLU A 414 4.99 -5.70 4.61
C GLU A 414 4.30 -6.87 5.34
N ARG A 415 3.68 -6.59 6.49
CA ARG A 415 2.88 -7.61 7.23
C ARG A 415 1.65 -8.05 6.44
N GLY A 416 1.07 -7.14 5.67
CA GLY A 416 -0.08 -7.41 4.80
C GLY A 416 0.23 -8.51 3.81
N PHE A 417 1.26 -8.33 3.01
CA PHE A 417 1.67 -9.32 2.01
C PHE A 417 2.34 -10.57 2.61
N ALA A 418 3.09 -10.43 3.70
CA ALA A 418 3.62 -11.59 4.41
C ALA A 418 2.49 -12.54 4.85
N THR A 419 1.35 -12.00 5.31
CA THR A 419 0.17 -12.80 5.64
C THR A 419 -0.49 -13.41 4.39
N ALA A 420 -0.54 -12.68 3.27
CA ALA A 420 -1.12 -13.18 2.01
C ALA A 420 -0.27 -14.30 1.38
N LYS A 421 1.04 -14.31 1.61
CA LYS A 421 1.97 -15.36 1.14
C LYS A 421 2.21 -16.48 2.15
N ASP A 422 1.67 -16.36 3.37
CA ASP A 422 1.87 -17.38 4.42
C ASP A 422 1.07 -18.64 4.12
N PRO A 423 1.72 -19.81 3.88
CA PRO A 423 1.03 -21.07 3.60
C PRO A 423 0.08 -21.52 4.72
N ALA A 424 0.28 -21.06 5.94
CA ALA A 424 -0.56 -21.41 7.08
C ALA A 424 -1.87 -20.60 7.13
N SER A 425 -1.97 -19.50 6.37
CA SER A 425 -3.17 -18.67 6.38
C SER A 425 -3.78 -18.51 4.99
N ASN A 426 -3.04 -17.91 4.08
CA ASN A 426 -3.41 -17.72 2.68
C ASN A 426 -2.15 -17.90 1.85
N ASN A 427 -2.28 -18.40 0.65
CA ASN A 427 -1.11 -18.61 -0.19
C ASN A 427 -1.40 -18.18 -1.63
N ILE A 428 -0.68 -17.17 -2.10
CA ILE A 428 -0.75 -16.69 -3.48
C ILE A 428 0.44 -17.16 -4.32
N THR A 429 1.28 -18.06 -3.81
CA THR A 429 2.42 -18.58 -4.56
C THR A 429 1.94 -19.47 -5.71
N ARG A 430 2.80 -19.63 -6.73
CA ARG A 430 2.54 -20.49 -7.87
C ARG A 430 2.10 -21.90 -7.45
N GLY A 431 1.06 -22.43 -8.10
CA GLY A 431 0.50 -23.73 -7.79
C GLY A 431 -0.60 -23.75 -6.72
N TRP A 432 -0.67 -22.73 -5.86
CA TRP A 432 -1.78 -22.51 -4.94
C TRP A 432 -2.90 -21.70 -5.57
N CYS A 433 -2.60 -20.68 -6.36
CA CYS A 433 -3.58 -20.04 -7.23
C CYS A 433 -3.41 -20.59 -8.65
N ARG A 434 -4.45 -21.22 -9.20
CA ARG A 434 -4.49 -21.75 -10.58
C ARG A 434 -5.42 -20.97 -11.47
N LEU A 435 -5.98 -19.87 -10.97
CA LEU A 435 -6.68 -18.92 -11.81
C LEU A 435 -5.67 -18.22 -12.68
N MET A 436 -6.05 -17.92 -13.91
CA MET A 436 -5.23 -17.24 -14.91
C MET A 436 -6.05 -16.08 -15.47
N SER A 437 -5.40 -15.15 -16.12
CA SER A 437 -5.91 -13.86 -16.55
C SER A 437 -6.22 -12.89 -15.39
N LEU A 438 -6.17 -11.62 -15.69
CA LEU A 438 -6.18 -10.54 -14.72
C LEU A 438 -7.48 -10.50 -13.90
N THR A 439 -8.63 -10.54 -14.57
CA THR A 439 -9.94 -10.44 -13.90
C THR A 439 -10.22 -11.61 -12.93
N PRO A 440 -10.05 -12.89 -13.28
CA PRO A 440 -10.18 -14.00 -12.34
C PRO A 440 -9.24 -13.91 -11.15
N LEU A 441 -7.99 -13.54 -11.40
CA LEU A 441 -6.96 -13.38 -10.36
C LEU A 441 -7.31 -12.23 -9.41
N MET A 442 -7.71 -11.07 -9.93
CA MET A 442 -8.04 -9.90 -9.12
C MET A 442 -9.25 -10.15 -8.22
N LEU A 443 -10.31 -10.80 -8.73
CA LEU A 443 -11.45 -11.21 -7.92
C LEU A 443 -11.04 -12.17 -6.79
N SER A 444 -10.20 -13.16 -7.09
CA SER A 444 -9.70 -14.09 -6.08
C SER A 444 -8.86 -13.41 -5.01
N ILE A 445 -7.96 -12.51 -5.39
CA ILE A 445 -7.12 -11.75 -4.45
C ILE A 445 -7.98 -10.81 -3.60
N THR A 446 -8.99 -10.18 -4.18
CA THR A 446 -9.93 -9.35 -3.43
C THR A 446 -10.68 -10.16 -2.37
N CYS A 447 -11.22 -11.33 -2.72
CA CYS A 447 -11.83 -12.24 -1.75
C CYS A 447 -10.84 -12.67 -0.66
N LEU A 448 -9.58 -12.93 -1.02
CA LEU A 448 -8.50 -13.25 -0.06
C LEU A 448 -8.27 -12.09 0.90
N LEU A 449 -8.24 -10.85 0.42
CA LEU A 449 -8.03 -9.67 1.25
C LEU A 449 -9.25 -9.39 2.15
N VAL A 450 -10.48 -9.62 1.68
CA VAL A 450 -11.69 -9.60 2.51
C VAL A 450 -11.58 -10.62 3.65
N VAL A 451 -11.21 -11.86 3.34
CA VAL A 451 -11.00 -12.91 4.35
C VAL A 451 -9.91 -12.53 5.35
N ARG A 452 -8.81 -11.94 4.86
CA ARG A 452 -7.74 -11.42 5.71
C ARG A 452 -8.26 -10.31 6.66
N ASN A 453 -9.05 -9.39 6.16
CA ASN A 453 -9.65 -8.31 6.95
C ASN A 453 -10.50 -8.89 8.09
N GLN A 454 -11.38 -9.85 7.81
CA GLN A 454 -12.21 -10.49 8.82
C GLN A 454 -11.39 -11.23 9.89
N ARG A 455 -10.30 -11.91 9.50
CA ARG A 455 -9.37 -12.56 10.45
C ARG A 455 -8.65 -11.55 11.35
N ILE A 456 -8.22 -10.43 10.79
CA ILE A 456 -7.58 -9.36 11.56
C ILE A 456 -8.57 -8.74 12.54
N LEU A 457 -9.81 -8.50 12.12
CA LEU A 457 -10.88 -7.99 12.98
C LEU A 457 -11.19 -8.95 14.11
N ALA A 458 -11.37 -10.24 13.84
CA ALA A 458 -11.58 -11.25 14.87
C ALA A 458 -10.44 -11.28 15.92
N ALA A 459 -9.18 -11.21 15.45
CA ALA A 459 -8.02 -11.14 16.33
C ALA A 459 -7.94 -9.83 17.11
N TRP A 460 -8.38 -8.72 16.50
CA TRP A 460 -8.43 -7.41 17.11
C TRP A 460 -9.45 -7.38 18.27
N TYR A 461 -10.69 -7.77 18.02
CA TYR A 461 -11.75 -7.80 19.04
C TYR A 461 -11.44 -8.79 20.16
N THR A 462 -10.89 -9.96 19.83
CA THR A 462 -10.42 -10.93 20.85
C THR A 462 -9.39 -10.31 21.77
N ARG A 463 -8.44 -9.54 21.22
CA ARG A 463 -7.41 -8.85 22.02
C ARG A 463 -8.01 -7.73 22.85
N GLN A 464 -8.94 -6.97 22.33
CA GLN A 464 -9.62 -5.92 23.08
C GLN A 464 -10.39 -6.52 24.27
N ALA A 465 -11.18 -7.55 24.04
CA ALA A 465 -11.92 -8.25 25.10
C ALA A 465 -10.97 -8.82 26.17
N GLU A 466 -9.84 -9.36 25.80
CA GLU A 466 -8.81 -9.83 26.74
C GLU A 466 -8.21 -8.68 27.55
N ASN A 467 -7.87 -7.56 26.89
CA ASN A 467 -7.33 -6.39 27.59
C ASN A 467 -8.36 -5.76 28.53
N GLN A 468 -9.65 -5.74 28.19
CA GLN A 468 -10.73 -5.29 29.08
C GLN A 468 -10.86 -6.19 30.30
N ARG A 469 -10.85 -7.52 30.12
CA ARG A 469 -10.83 -8.49 31.25
C ARG A 469 -9.62 -8.29 32.15
N ARG A 470 -8.44 -8.07 31.58
CA ARG A 470 -7.22 -7.80 32.34
C ARG A 470 -7.30 -6.49 33.14
N ALA A 471 -7.81 -5.43 32.50
CA ALA A 471 -8.01 -4.15 33.17
C ALA A 471 -8.99 -4.25 34.33
N ALA A 472 -10.09 -4.99 34.18
CA ALA A 472 -11.05 -5.28 35.27
C ALA A 472 -10.42 -6.07 36.42
N ALA A 473 -9.40 -6.88 36.14
CA ALA A 473 -8.61 -7.62 37.11
C ALA A 473 -7.39 -6.83 37.68
N GLY A 474 -7.26 -5.52 37.36
CA GLY A 474 -6.11 -4.69 37.77
C GLY A 474 -4.77 -5.06 37.10
N LEU A 475 -4.81 -5.81 36.00
CA LEU A 475 -3.63 -6.27 35.29
C LEU A 475 -3.33 -5.38 34.08
N SER A 476 -2.05 -5.15 33.78
CA SER A 476 -1.62 -4.41 32.59
C SER A 476 -2.06 -5.11 31.30
N PRO A 477 -2.33 -4.36 30.20
CA PRO A 477 -2.62 -4.92 28.88
C PRO A 477 -1.56 -5.93 28.46
N LYS A 478 -1.98 -6.98 27.74
CA LYS A 478 -1.07 -8.02 27.23
C LYS A 478 -0.21 -7.44 26.12
N THR A 479 1.02 -7.06 26.43
CA THR A 479 1.99 -6.61 25.43
C THR A 479 2.45 -7.79 24.58
N ARG A 480 2.43 -7.64 23.27
CA ARG A 480 3.00 -8.63 22.34
C ARG A 480 4.51 -8.64 22.56
N LYS A 481 5.04 -9.62 23.29
CA LYS A 481 6.49 -9.84 23.36
C LYS A 481 6.99 -10.08 21.92
N ARG A 482 7.68 -9.09 21.35
CA ARG A 482 8.42 -9.27 20.10
C ARG A 482 9.55 -10.24 20.42
N ARG A 483 9.37 -11.54 20.16
CA ARG A 483 10.48 -12.47 20.10
C ARG A 483 11.34 -12.03 18.90
N ARG A 484 12.43 -11.31 19.15
CA ARG A 484 13.50 -11.19 18.17
C ARG A 484 14.00 -12.64 17.93
N LYS A 485 13.68 -13.21 16.81
CA LYS A 485 14.36 -14.40 16.30
C LYS A 485 15.74 -13.92 15.85
N THR A 486 16.72 -13.99 16.71
CA THR A 486 18.13 -13.89 16.29
C THR A 486 18.54 -15.23 15.73
N LEU A 487 19.46 -15.25 14.76
CA LEU A 487 20.08 -16.49 14.25
C LEU A 487 20.57 -17.40 15.40
N ALA A 488 21.12 -16.83 16.48
CA ALA A 488 21.49 -17.52 17.69
C ALA A 488 20.30 -18.21 18.40
N SER A 489 19.09 -17.62 18.36
CA SER A 489 17.90 -18.25 18.97
C SER A 489 17.28 -19.36 18.12
N LEU A 490 17.69 -19.48 16.85
CA LEU A 490 17.31 -20.58 15.96
C LEU A 490 18.28 -21.75 16.09
N ALA A 491 19.57 -21.48 16.38
CA ALA A 491 20.60 -22.49 16.56
C ALA A 491 20.46 -23.27 17.87
N THR A 492 19.70 -22.77 18.85
CA THR A 492 19.50 -23.42 20.17
C THR A 492 18.21 -24.24 20.29
N ARG A 493 17.49 -24.49 19.19
CA ARG A 493 16.38 -25.45 19.21
C ARG A 493 16.92 -26.87 19.12
N PRO A 494 16.64 -27.74 20.09
CA PRO A 494 16.93 -29.17 19.93
C PRO A 494 16.12 -29.74 18.76
N PRO A 495 16.62 -30.81 18.12
CA PRO A 495 16.02 -31.41 16.93
C PRO A 495 14.59 -31.92 17.16
#